data_00e959ddb4d48881753b028f4f9dd229
#
_entry.id   00e959ddb4d48881753b028f4f9dd229
#
_cell.length_a   1.000
_cell.length_b   1.000
_cell.length_c   1.000
_cell.angle_alpha   90.00
_cell.angle_beta   90.00
_cell.angle_gamma   90.00
#
_symmetry.space_group_name_H-M   'P 1'
#
loop_
_entity.id
_entity.type
_entity.pdbx_description
1 polymer ?
#
loop_
_entity_poly.entity_id
_entity_poly.type
_entity_poly.pdbx_seq_one_letter_code
_entity_poly.pdbx_strand_id
1 'polypeptide(L)'
;MCIRDSIYTVDVTKPQGEKITIISMADGSPFLMDKIYKVALNSYRGNGGGELLTKGSGIPQEKLKERIIFSTDKDLRFYLMNYIEKKGTMAPKALNQWKFVPEKWTVPAAERDYKFLFGDSQ
;
A
#
# COMPACT_ATOMS: atom_id res chain seq x y z
N MET A 1 3.89 1.47 -0.31
CA MET A 1 2.66 2.11 0.19
C MET A 1 2.00 1.18 1.16
N CYS A 2 1.77 1.62 2.37
CA CYS A 2 1.03 0.84 3.38
C CYS A 2 -0.44 0.84 3.03
N ILE A 3 -0.94 -0.32 2.67
CA ILE A 3 -2.28 -0.48 2.12
C ILE A 3 -3.32 -0.73 3.23
N ARG A 4 -2.88 -0.82 4.50
CA ARG A 4 -3.76 -1.20 5.61
C ARG A 4 -4.10 -0.10 6.60
N ASP A 5 -3.47 1.03 6.49
CA ASP A 5 -3.55 2.11 7.47
C ASP A 5 -4.34 3.33 7.01
N SER A 6 -4.70 3.40 5.73
CA SER A 6 -5.41 4.55 5.18
C SER A 6 -6.49 4.16 4.17
N ILE A 7 -7.50 5.01 4.06
CA ILE A 7 -8.53 4.98 3.03
C ILE A 7 -8.16 6.04 1.99
N TYR A 8 -8.06 5.65 0.70
CA TYR A 8 -7.61 6.56 -0.34
C TYR A 8 -8.25 6.27 -1.70
N THR A 9 -8.17 7.24 -2.59
CA THR A 9 -8.54 7.10 -4.00
C THR A 9 -7.34 7.25 -4.92
N VAL A 10 -7.41 6.60 -6.08
CA VAL A 10 -6.44 6.74 -7.16
C VAL A 10 -7.16 7.36 -8.35
N ASP A 11 -6.90 8.64 -8.62
CA ASP A 11 -7.52 9.37 -9.72
C ASP A 11 -6.73 9.13 -11.02
N VAL A 12 -7.34 8.39 -11.95
CA VAL A 12 -6.69 8.05 -13.23
C VAL A 12 -6.56 9.25 -14.17
N THR A 13 -7.27 10.33 -13.94
CA THR A 13 -7.24 11.54 -14.77
C THR A 13 -6.07 12.45 -14.44
N LYS A 14 -5.47 12.29 -13.26
CA LYS A 14 -4.38 13.14 -12.79
C LYS A 14 -3.02 12.68 -13.32
N PRO A 15 -2.05 13.57 -13.45
CA PRO A 15 -0.70 13.24 -13.85
C PRO A 15 0.01 12.33 -12.83
N GLN A 16 1.14 11.77 -13.25
CA GLN A 16 1.99 10.99 -12.37
C GLN A 16 2.46 11.82 -11.17
N GLY A 17 2.39 11.23 -9.98
CA GLY A 17 2.73 11.91 -8.72
C GLY A 17 1.54 12.53 -7.99
N GLU A 18 0.43 12.84 -8.67
CA GLU A 18 -0.75 13.51 -8.10
C GLU A 18 -2.00 12.63 -8.02
N LYS A 19 -1.89 11.35 -8.39
CA LYS A 19 -3.04 10.45 -8.54
C LYS A 19 -3.68 10.03 -7.21
N ILE A 20 -2.95 10.06 -6.11
CA ILE A 20 -3.39 9.52 -4.82
C ILE A 20 -3.93 10.64 -3.94
N THR A 21 -5.14 10.43 -3.43
CA THR A 21 -5.75 11.30 -2.41
C THR A 21 -6.09 10.44 -1.19
N ILE A 22 -5.45 10.69 -0.05
CA ILE A 22 -5.76 10.04 1.22
C ILE A 22 -6.99 10.72 1.81
N ILE A 23 -8.02 9.93 2.12
CA ILE A 23 -9.30 10.39 2.67
C ILE A 23 -9.22 10.42 4.19
N SER A 24 -8.75 9.32 4.79
CA SER A 24 -8.61 9.16 6.25
C SER A 24 -7.65 8.03 6.57
N MET A 25 -7.29 7.89 7.82
CA MET A 25 -6.72 6.64 8.35
C MET A 25 -7.79 5.54 8.35
N ALA A 26 -7.38 4.27 8.45
CA ALA A 26 -8.29 3.13 8.44
C ALA A 26 -9.26 3.08 9.64
N ASP A 27 -8.90 3.73 10.74
CA ASP A 27 -9.72 3.90 11.94
C ASP A 27 -10.69 5.10 11.85
N GLY A 28 -10.72 5.80 10.72
CA GLY A 28 -11.54 6.99 10.48
C GLY A 28 -10.91 8.31 10.95
N SER A 29 -9.77 8.28 11.62
CA SER A 29 -9.08 9.50 12.03
C SER A 29 -8.52 10.26 10.82
N PRO A 30 -8.35 11.60 10.89
CA PRO A 30 -7.82 12.37 9.79
C PRO A 30 -6.33 12.06 9.57
N PHE A 31 -5.92 12.00 8.30
CA PHE A 31 -4.53 12.01 7.91
C PHE A 31 -3.98 13.45 7.96
N LEU A 32 -2.97 13.69 8.78
CA LEU A 32 -2.39 15.02 8.98
C LEU A 32 -1.02 15.09 8.33
N MET A 33 -0.83 16.04 7.42
CA MET A 33 0.41 16.19 6.63
C MET A 33 1.64 16.59 7.47
N ASP A 34 1.42 17.26 8.58
CA ASP A 34 2.44 17.74 9.52
C ASP A 34 2.76 16.74 10.65
N LYS A 35 2.05 15.62 10.71
CA LYS A 35 2.26 14.59 11.73
C LYS A 35 3.36 13.62 11.31
N ILE A 36 4.19 13.22 12.28
CA ILE A 36 5.17 12.15 12.08
C ILE A 36 4.50 10.79 12.25
N TYR A 37 4.64 9.93 11.25
CA TYR A 37 4.11 8.56 11.25
C TYR A 37 5.25 7.54 11.32
N LYS A 38 5.03 6.45 12.08
CA LYS A 38 5.89 5.26 12.03
C LYS A 38 5.37 4.35 10.93
N VAL A 39 6.24 3.95 10.01
CA VAL A 39 5.87 3.16 8.85
C VAL A 39 6.60 1.83 8.88
N ALA A 40 5.87 0.71 8.75
CA ALA A 40 6.45 -0.62 8.60
C ALA A 40 6.71 -0.91 7.10
N LEU A 41 7.94 -1.26 6.79
CA LEU A 41 8.39 -1.58 5.43
C LEU A 41 9.21 -2.87 5.43
N ASN A 42 9.24 -3.59 4.30
CA ASN A 42 10.20 -4.65 4.12
C ASN A 42 11.62 -4.08 3.88
N SER A 43 12.65 -4.90 4.07
CA SER A 43 14.05 -4.49 3.94
C SER A 43 14.38 -3.88 2.57
N TYR A 44 13.81 -4.42 1.48
CA TYR A 44 14.02 -3.88 0.14
C TYR A 44 13.56 -2.41 0.05
N ARG A 45 12.35 -2.09 0.51
CA ARG A 45 11.82 -0.72 0.52
C ARG A 45 12.55 0.16 1.54
N GLY A 46 12.82 -0.36 2.74
CA GLY A 46 13.55 0.36 3.79
C GLY A 46 14.97 0.76 3.39
N ASN A 47 15.61 -0.02 2.55
CA ASN A 47 16.95 0.27 2.00
C ASN A 47 16.93 1.13 0.72
N GLY A 48 15.79 1.73 0.37
CA GLY A 48 15.66 2.62 -0.79
C GLY A 48 15.23 1.93 -2.08
N GLY A 49 15.01 0.62 -2.06
CA GLY A 49 14.58 -0.14 -3.24
C GLY A 49 13.25 0.37 -3.81
N GLY A 50 13.20 0.52 -5.14
CA GLY A 50 12.05 1.06 -5.87
C GLY A 50 11.81 2.55 -5.62
N GLU A 51 12.83 3.27 -5.14
CA GLU A 51 12.88 4.74 -5.06
C GLU A 51 11.74 5.40 -4.25
N LEU A 52 10.96 4.63 -3.50
CA LEU A 52 9.82 5.13 -2.71
C LEU A 52 10.26 6.15 -1.65
N LEU A 53 11.31 5.83 -0.89
CA LEU A 53 11.83 6.69 0.15
C LEU A 53 12.77 7.77 -0.38
N THR A 54 13.51 7.48 -1.44
CA THR A 54 14.50 8.41 -2.01
C THR A 54 13.83 9.44 -2.92
N LYS A 55 13.40 9.06 -4.12
CA LYS A 55 12.74 9.98 -5.04
C LYS A 55 11.32 10.36 -4.58
N GLY A 56 10.58 9.38 -4.04
CA GLY A 56 9.19 9.61 -3.62
C GLY A 56 9.05 10.48 -2.38
N SER A 57 9.91 10.28 -1.38
CA SER A 57 9.86 11.04 -0.10
C SER A 57 11.01 12.02 0.08
N GLY A 58 11.91 12.14 -0.89
CA GLY A 58 13.03 13.07 -0.85
C GLY A 58 14.08 12.77 0.23
N ILE A 59 14.16 11.55 0.76
CA ILE A 59 15.14 11.18 1.78
C ILE A 59 16.44 10.76 1.08
N PRO A 60 17.58 11.41 1.34
CA PRO A 60 18.86 10.99 0.78
C PRO A 60 19.19 9.55 1.15
N GLN A 61 19.77 8.80 0.20
CA GLN A 61 20.06 7.36 0.38
C GLN A 61 20.92 7.10 1.63
N GLU A 62 21.92 7.93 1.87
CA GLU A 62 22.84 7.84 3.00
C GLU A 62 22.14 8.06 4.35
N LYS A 63 21.00 8.75 4.37
CA LYS A 63 20.22 9.07 5.56
C LYS A 63 19.11 8.06 5.89
N LEU A 64 18.89 7.07 5.05
CA LEU A 64 17.83 6.07 5.28
C LEU A 64 18.08 5.28 6.58
N LYS A 65 19.33 4.90 6.85
CA LYS A 65 19.69 4.14 8.06
C LYS A 65 19.37 4.90 9.35
N GLU A 66 19.51 6.22 9.35
CA GLU A 66 19.22 7.08 10.51
C GLU A 66 17.72 7.15 10.84
N ARG A 67 16.87 6.80 9.88
CA ARG A 67 15.41 6.78 10.03
C ARG A 67 14.86 5.45 10.55
N ILE A 68 15.69 4.41 10.64
CA ILE A 68 15.28 3.10 11.12
C ILE A 68 15.13 3.16 12.63
N ILE A 69 13.88 2.97 13.11
CA ILE A 69 13.56 2.93 14.53
C ILE A 69 13.75 1.51 15.08
N PHE A 70 13.41 0.52 14.26
CA PHE A 70 13.46 -0.89 14.62
C PHE A 70 13.68 -1.76 13.38
N SER A 71 14.45 -2.82 13.51
CA SER A 71 14.66 -3.84 12.48
C SER A 71 14.55 -5.22 13.09
N THR A 72 13.91 -6.14 12.37
CA THR A 72 13.83 -7.55 12.79
C THR A 72 15.07 -8.33 12.36
N ASP A 73 15.44 -9.36 13.12
CA ASP A 73 16.54 -10.29 12.81
C ASP A 73 16.14 -11.43 11.87
N LYS A 74 14.83 -11.69 11.75
CA LYS A 74 14.24 -12.70 10.87
C LYS A 74 13.58 -12.05 9.65
N ASP A 75 13.49 -12.80 8.57
CA ASP A 75 12.78 -12.35 7.39
C ASP A 75 11.24 -12.35 7.57
N LEU A 76 10.54 -11.68 6.67
CA LEU A 76 9.08 -11.57 6.73
C LEU A 76 8.39 -12.94 6.67
N ARG A 77 8.97 -13.92 5.96
CA ARG A 77 8.37 -15.26 5.83
C ARG A 77 8.29 -15.97 7.17
N PHE A 78 9.33 -15.84 8.00
CA PHE A 78 9.33 -16.42 9.35
C PHE A 78 8.13 -15.93 10.16
N TYR A 79 7.86 -14.63 10.16
CA TYR A 79 6.71 -14.06 10.89
C TYR A 79 5.38 -14.47 10.29
N LEU A 80 5.28 -14.53 8.96
CA LEU A 80 4.07 -14.99 8.28
C LEU A 80 3.76 -16.46 8.58
N MET A 81 4.76 -17.33 8.54
CA MET A 81 4.60 -18.75 8.88
C MET A 81 4.11 -18.93 10.31
N ASN A 82 4.74 -18.28 11.28
CA ASN A 82 4.32 -18.35 12.69
C ASN A 82 2.91 -17.78 12.88
N TYR A 83 2.54 -16.73 12.15
CA TYR A 83 1.19 -16.18 12.22
C TYR A 83 0.15 -17.16 11.67
N ILE A 84 0.42 -17.76 10.51
CA ILE A 84 -0.48 -18.74 9.88
C ILE A 84 -0.61 -19.98 10.77
N GLU A 85 0.48 -20.48 11.33
CA GLU A 85 0.48 -21.62 12.24
C GLU A 85 -0.41 -21.38 13.46
N LYS A 86 -0.27 -20.22 14.12
CA LYS A 86 -1.12 -19.82 15.25
C LYS A 86 -2.59 -19.62 14.88
N LYS A 87 -2.84 -19.09 13.68
CA LYS A 87 -4.19 -18.77 13.22
C LYS A 87 -4.95 -20.00 12.73
N GLY A 88 -4.23 -21.00 12.25
CA GLY A 88 -4.82 -22.18 11.59
C GLY A 88 -5.37 -21.81 10.22
N THR A 89 -6.69 -21.86 10.07
CA THR A 89 -7.33 -21.52 8.79
C THR A 89 -7.33 -20.02 8.53
N MET A 90 -6.87 -19.62 7.35
CA MET A 90 -6.90 -18.24 6.87
C MET A 90 -8.11 -18.02 5.96
N ALA A 91 -8.90 -17.01 6.27
CA ALA A 91 -10.02 -16.56 5.45
C ALA A 91 -9.85 -15.06 5.12
N PRO A 92 -8.97 -14.72 4.15
CA PRO A 92 -8.72 -13.33 3.81
C PRO A 92 -9.97 -12.69 3.19
N LYS A 93 -10.25 -11.45 3.59
CA LYS A 93 -11.31 -10.63 3.02
C LYS A 93 -10.72 -9.37 2.40
N ALA A 94 -11.33 -8.90 1.31
CA ALA A 94 -10.97 -7.61 0.74
C ALA A 94 -11.25 -6.49 1.75
N LEU A 95 -10.29 -5.60 1.95
CA LEU A 95 -10.41 -4.50 2.91
C LEU A 95 -11.18 -3.31 2.34
N ASN A 96 -11.27 -3.21 1.00
CA ASN A 96 -11.95 -2.11 0.28
C ASN A 96 -11.52 -0.70 0.71
N GLN A 97 -10.24 -0.57 1.07
CA GLN A 97 -9.68 0.69 1.59
C GLN A 97 -9.28 1.67 0.50
N TRP A 98 -9.33 1.25 -0.76
CA TRP A 98 -9.02 2.12 -1.87
C TRP A 98 -9.85 1.80 -3.12
N LYS A 99 -10.00 2.78 -4.00
CA LYS A 99 -10.65 2.61 -5.29
C LYS A 99 -10.06 3.55 -6.34
N PHE A 100 -10.23 3.17 -7.59
CA PHE A 100 -9.98 4.07 -8.72
C PHE A 100 -11.14 5.05 -8.92
N VAL A 101 -10.80 6.27 -9.32
CA VAL A 101 -11.79 7.30 -9.69
C VAL A 101 -11.36 7.97 -11.01
N PRO A 102 -12.28 8.53 -11.80
CA PRO A 102 -13.73 8.45 -11.67
C PRO A 102 -14.27 7.05 -12.02
N GLU A 103 -15.20 6.54 -11.23
CA GLU A 103 -15.75 5.18 -11.38
C GLU A 103 -16.39 4.95 -12.75
N LYS A 104 -17.00 5.98 -13.35
CA LYS A 104 -17.60 5.91 -14.69
C LYS A 104 -16.62 5.46 -15.80
N TRP A 105 -15.32 5.62 -15.59
CA TRP A 105 -14.28 5.17 -16.52
C TRP A 105 -13.61 3.88 -16.06
N THR A 106 -13.36 3.77 -14.78
CA THR A 106 -12.54 2.69 -14.23
C THR A 106 -13.31 1.38 -14.07
N VAL A 107 -14.61 1.45 -13.75
CA VAL A 107 -15.43 0.23 -13.60
C VAL A 107 -15.60 -0.48 -14.95
N PRO A 108 -16.08 0.18 -16.03
CA PRO A 108 -16.20 -0.49 -17.32
C PRO A 108 -14.86 -1.00 -17.89
N ALA A 109 -13.76 -0.27 -17.61
CA ALA A 109 -12.44 -0.71 -18.02
C ALA A 109 -12.00 -1.98 -17.29
N ALA A 110 -12.22 -2.05 -15.98
CA ALA A 110 -11.89 -3.23 -15.18
C ALA A 110 -12.72 -4.46 -15.60
N GLU A 111 -14.00 -4.28 -15.87
CA GLU A 111 -14.89 -5.35 -16.37
C GLU A 111 -14.41 -5.89 -17.73
N ARG A 112 -14.08 -5.00 -18.67
CA ARG A 112 -13.53 -5.38 -19.96
C ARG A 112 -12.21 -6.15 -19.82
N ASP A 113 -11.29 -5.65 -19.01
CA ASP A 113 -9.98 -6.26 -18.81
C ASP A 113 -10.10 -7.61 -18.09
N TYR A 114 -11.04 -7.73 -17.15
CA TYR A 114 -11.35 -9.01 -16.50
C TYR A 114 -11.84 -10.06 -17.51
N LYS A 115 -12.81 -9.70 -18.36
CA LYS A 115 -13.30 -10.58 -19.43
C LYS A 115 -12.20 -11.00 -20.38
N PHE A 116 -11.33 -10.07 -20.75
CA PHE A 116 -10.20 -10.35 -21.64
C PHE A 116 -9.20 -11.35 -21.02
N LEU A 117 -8.94 -11.25 -19.72
CA LEU A 117 -7.95 -12.09 -19.03
C LEU A 117 -8.51 -13.44 -18.58
N PHE A 118 -9.77 -13.49 -18.17
CA PHE A 118 -10.35 -14.66 -17.50
C PHE A 118 -11.58 -15.25 -18.22
N GLY A 119 -12.04 -14.63 -19.31
CA GLY A 119 -13.27 -14.99 -20.00
C GLY A 119 -14.53 -14.52 -19.29
N ASP A 120 -15.67 -14.80 -19.88
CA ASP A 120 -16.96 -14.53 -19.23
C ASP A 120 -17.11 -15.47 -18.03
N SER A 121 -17.39 -14.89 -16.86
CA SER A 121 -17.69 -15.68 -15.65
C SER A 121 -18.93 -16.56 -15.93
N GLN A 122 -18.78 -17.88 -15.84
CA GLN A 122 -19.88 -18.84 -15.89
C GLN A 122 -20.78 -18.70 -14.67
#